data_af3f29e33ef4ed6ab0878cd07dda4c4b
#
_entry.id   af3f29e33ef4ed6ab0878cd07dda4c4b
#
_cell.length_a   1.000
_cell.length_b   1.000
_cell.length_c   1.000
_cell.angle_alpha   90.00
_cell.angle_beta   90.00
_cell.angle_gamma   90.00
#
_symmetry.space_group_name_H-M   'P 1'
#
loop_
_entity.id
_entity.type
_entity.pdbx_description
1 polymer ?
#
loop_
_entity_poly.entity_id
_entity_poly.type
_entity_poly.pdbx_seq_one_letter_code
_entity_poly.pdbx_strand_id
1 'polypeptide(L)'
;MPKTAEIAGAGLSGLLLATRLAQLGWQVRLHERNPDLRMFGAGIWIWESGLRTLEVVGAHDQAVARARNIAEWRIADRHGRVLMSRRTTPGDRLLLPPRADLYEALIGQATAFGVAIQTSSTAVGVTPDGLMQMADGTEHKADLVVAADGAYSRLRESISATAWMDYGVEAGIRMLIDRKDGDPEDTIIEYWYGPRRLLYNPCTDGQDYIFLSAPVSDERASTMPVDRELWSTAFPEAAHLVERFAEASRWDRLVNVRCRRWSKGRAAVIGDAAHAMPPNLGQAANTAFINAMALAVILEDEHDVPTALVRWERECRALTNHVQWWSYLYGFGLAKVPERLDRVRAHLLRSVSHTHLFQNGLNKGARTVPAGARPYPVPT
;
A
#
# COMPACT_ATOMS: atom_id res chain seq x y z
N MET A 1 12.83 -10.44 31.36
CA MET A 1 13.53 -10.47 30.08
C MET A 1 12.72 -9.68 29.06
N PRO A 2 13.34 -9.02 28.09
CA PRO A 2 12.59 -8.36 27.03
C PRO A 2 11.78 -9.41 26.25
N LYS A 3 10.57 -9.02 25.80
CA LYS A 3 9.76 -9.85 24.91
C LYS A 3 10.46 -10.02 23.56
N THR A 4 10.23 -11.13 22.89
CA THR A 4 10.85 -11.49 21.60
C THR A 4 9.83 -11.56 20.48
N ALA A 5 10.21 -11.15 19.26
CA ALA A 5 9.36 -11.26 18.08
C ALA A 5 10.16 -11.78 16.87
N GLU A 6 9.59 -12.74 16.16
CA GLU A 6 10.07 -13.24 14.86
C GLU A 6 9.10 -12.80 13.76
N ILE A 7 9.58 -12.08 12.75
CA ILE A 7 8.75 -11.52 11.70
C ILE A 7 9.24 -12.06 10.35
N ALA A 8 8.38 -12.69 9.57
CA ALA A 8 8.68 -13.17 8.23
C ALA A 8 8.22 -12.18 7.16
N GLY A 9 9.18 -11.60 6.45
CA GLY A 9 8.99 -10.63 5.36
C GLY A 9 9.44 -9.22 5.72
N ALA A 10 10.53 -8.77 5.10
CA ALA A 10 11.06 -7.41 5.20
C ALA A 10 10.37 -6.42 4.25
N GLY A 11 9.05 -6.59 4.03
CA GLY A 11 8.23 -5.60 3.33
C GLY A 11 7.92 -4.38 4.21
N LEU A 12 7.23 -3.38 3.67
CA LEU A 12 6.94 -2.12 4.36
C LEU A 12 6.25 -2.33 5.73
N SER A 13 5.26 -3.23 5.81
CA SER A 13 4.55 -3.51 7.07
C SER A 13 5.39 -4.27 8.09
N GLY A 14 6.23 -5.23 7.62
CA GLY A 14 7.14 -5.99 8.47
C GLY A 14 8.21 -5.10 9.08
N LEU A 15 8.85 -4.25 8.26
CA LEU A 15 9.85 -3.28 8.71
C LEU A 15 9.28 -2.28 9.70
N LEU A 16 8.09 -1.71 9.42
CA LEU A 16 7.47 -0.75 10.31
C LEU A 16 7.12 -1.37 11.66
N LEU A 17 6.51 -2.57 11.68
CA LEU A 17 6.21 -3.28 12.92
C LEU A 17 7.48 -3.62 13.70
N ALA A 18 8.50 -4.15 13.01
CA ALA A 18 9.78 -4.51 13.60
C ALA A 18 10.44 -3.30 14.28
N THR A 19 10.49 -2.16 13.58
CA THR A 19 11.01 -0.90 14.11
C THR A 19 10.25 -0.46 15.36
N ARG A 20 8.91 -0.45 15.29
CA ARG A 20 8.11 0.02 16.42
C ARG A 20 8.21 -0.90 17.64
N LEU A 21 8.23 -2.22 17.45
CA LEU A 21 8.44 -3.16 18.55
C LEU A 21 9.83 -2.99 19.18
N ALA A 22 10.88 -2.81 18.36
CA ALA A 22 12.23 -2.55 18.88
C ALA A 22 12.30 -1.24 19.68
N GLN A 23 11.64 -0.15 19.24
CA GLN A 23 11.49 1.09 20.00
C GLN A 23 10.80 0.89 21.36
N LEU A 24 9.91 -0.09 21.46
CA LEU A 24 9.21 -0.48 22.68
C LEU A 24 9.99 -1.52 23.54
N GLY A 25 11.25 -1.78 23.20
CA GLY A 25 12.15 -2.64 23.97
C GLY A 25 12.03 -4.14 23.68
N TRP A 26 11.35 -4.53 22.60
CA TRP A 26 11.34 -5.93 22.15
C TRP A 26 12.65 -6.29 21.47
N GLN A 27 13.06 -7.54 21.60
CA GLN A 27 14.11 -8.13 20.76
C GLN A 27 13.44 -8.67 19.49
N VAL A 28 13.77 -8.07 18.35
CA VAL A 28 13.11 -8.38 17.08
C VAL A 28 14.08 -8.96 16.07
N ARG A 29 13.70 -10.10 15.48
CA ARG A 29 14.35 -10.67 14.32
C ARG A 29 13.40 -10.63 13.13
N LEU A 30 13.91 -10.14 11.99
CA LEU A 30 13.17 -9.99 10.75
C LEU A 30 13.82 -10.85 9.67
N HIS A 31 13.05 -11.78 9.10
CA HIS A 31 13.51 -12.73 8.09
C HIS A 31 13.05 -12.31 6.70
N GLU A 32 13.98 -12.19 5.76
CA GLU A 32 13.70 -11.94 4.35
C GLU A 32 14.25 -13.08 3.49
N ARG A 33 13.38 -13.63 2.63
CA ARG A 33 13.77 -14.75 1.76
C ARG A 33 14.77 -14.37 0.66
N ASN A 34 14.73 -13.11 0.22
CA ASN A 34 15.63 -12.62 -0.82
C ASN A 34 17.02 -12.34 -0.22
N PRO A 35 18.11 -12.51 -1.01
CA PRO A 35 19.46 -12.19 -0.56
C PRO A 35 19.66 -10.68 -0.38
N ASP A 36 18.93 -9.85 -1.12
CA ASP A 36 19.04 -8.40 -1.12
C ASP A 36 17.78 -7.74 -0.57
N LEU A 37 18.00 -6.73 0.27
CA LEU A 37 16.95 -5.82 0.72
C LEU A 37 16.72 -4.74 -0.33
N ARG A 38 16.05 -5.10 -1.43
CA ARG A 38 15.76 -4.19 -2.53
C ARG A 38 14.25 -4.12 -2.76
N MET A 39 13.75 -2.90 -2.85
CA MET A 39 12.37 -2.67 -3.23
C MET A 39 12.32 -2.21 -4.68
N PHE A 40 11.71 -3.03 -5.53
CA PHE A 40 11.38 -2.64 -6.88
C PHE A 40 10.06 -1.85 -6.88
N GLY A 41 9.96 -0.87 -7.73
CA GLY A 41 8.73 -0.14 -7.94
C GLY A 41 8.97 1.34 -8.20
N ALA A 42 7.91 1.99 -8.62
CA ALA A 42 7.89 3.41 -8.92
C ALA A 42 7.53 4.21 -7.65
N GLY A 43 6.69 5.24 -7.77
CA GLY A 43 6.20 6.00 -6.63
C GLY A 43 5.16 5.25 -5.80
N ILE A 44 4.93 5.73 -4.60
CA ILE A 44 3.89 5.22 -3.70
C ILE A 44 3.15 6.37 -3.03
N TRP A 45 1.82 6.29 -2.96
CA TRP A 45 0.99 7.29 -2.29
C TRP A 45 1.04 7.11 -0.78
N ILE A 46 1.54 8.11 -0.08
CA ILE A 46 1.54 8.16 1.38
C ILE A 46 0.64 9.29 1.85
N TRP A 47 -0.53 8.92 2.33
CA TRP A 47 -1.53 9.81 2.90
C TRP A 47 -1.17 10.24 4.31
N GLU A 48 -1.89 11.21 4.85
CA GLU A 48 -1.69 11.73 6.21
C GLU A 48 -1.53 10.63 7.26
N SER A 49 -2.34 9.58 7.21
CA SER A 49 -2.26 8.45 8.13
C SER A 49 -0.92 7.71 8.06
N GLY A 50 -0.40 7.50 6.85
CA GLY A 50 0.92 6.89 6.65
C GLY A 50 2.06 7.82 7.07
N LEU A 51 1.98 9.10 6.72
CA LEU A 51 3.00 10.09 7.11
C LEU A 51 3.17 10.16 8.63
N ARG A 52 2.07 10.16 9.38
CA ARG A 52 2.10 10.15 10.85
C ARG A 52 2.70 8.88 11.43
N THR A 53 2.49 7.72 10.82
CA THR A 53 3.17 6.49 11.23
C THR A 53 4.67 6.59 11.01
N LEU A 54 5.11 7.16 9.88
CA LEU A 54 6.53 7.39 9.59
C LEU A 54 7.15 8.39 10.55
N GLU A 55 6.43 9.45 10.95
CA GLU A 55 6.84 10.40 11.97
C GLU A 55 7.09 9.70 13.32
N VAL A 56 6.17 8.83 13.76
CA VAL A 56 6.32 8.10 15.03
C VAL A 56 7.52 7.17 15.06
N VAL A 57 7.80 6.47 13.95
CA VAL A 57 8.94 5.55 13.88
C VAL A 57 10.25 6.25 13.50
N GLY A 58 10.22 7.57 13.22
CA GLY A 58 11.40 8.38 12.88
C GLY A 58 11.89 8.22 11.43
N ALA A 59 11.07 7.61 10.55
CA ALA A 59 11.43 7.40 9.15
C ALA A 59 10.95 8.51 8.20
N HIS A 60 10.12 9.46 8.69
CA HIS A 60 9.43 10.44 7.85
C HIS A 60 10.38 11.25 6.97
N ASP A 61 11.31 12.00 7.58
CA ASP A 61 12.11 12.99 6.86
C ASP A 61 12.96 12.36 5.75
N GLN A 62 13.56 11.20 6.02
CA GLN A 62 14.31 10.45 5.01
C GLN A 62 13.38 9.90 3.91
N ALA A 63 12.24 9.33 4.29
CA ALA A 63 11.30 8.73 3.34
C ALA A 63 10.72 9.72 2.34
N VAL A 64 10.53 10.99 2.76
CA VAL A 64 9.87 12.03 1.93
C VAL A 64 10.82 13.09 1.41
N ALA A 65 12.13 12.97 1.65
CA ALA A 65 13.13 14.00 1.31
C ALA A 65 13.08 14.44 -0.16
N ARG A 66 12.74 13.53 -1.07
CA ARG A 66 12.61 13.81 -2.51
C ARG A 66 11.17 13.77 -3.00
N ALA A 67 10.20 13.53 -2.12
CA ALA A 67 8.82 13.33 -2.50
C ALA A 67 8.15 14.64 -2.90
N ARG A 68 7.31 14.58 -3.94
CA ARG A 68 6.41 15.69 -4.27
C ARG A 68 5.22 15.72 -3.31
N ASN A 69 4.87 16.93 -2.88
CA ASN A 69 3.64 17.19 -2.15
C ASN A 69 2.50 17.40 -3.14
N ILE A 70 1.45 16.61 -3.02
CA ILE A 70 0.32 16.63 -3.95
C ILE A 70 -0.77 17.57 -3.41
N ALA A 71 -1.09 18.59 -4.18
CA ALA A 71 -2.16 19.53 -3.88
C ALA A 71 -3.53 19.06 -4.41
N GLU A 72 -3.53 18.30 -5.51
CA GLU A 72 -4.77 17.85 -6.16
C GLU A 72 -4.65 16.42 -6.72
N TRP A 73 -5.70 15.63 -6.54
CA TRP A 73 -5.95 14.42 -7.30
C TRP A 73 -7.15 14.65 -8.21
N ARG A 74 -6.92 14.58 -9.53
CA ARG A 74 -7.91 14.85 -10.57
C ARG A 74 -8.19 13.58 -11.37
N ILE A 75 -9.48 13.28 -11.56
CA ILE A 75 -9.92 12.27 -12.52
C ILE A 75 -10.41 13.00 -13.75
N ALA A 76 -9.96 12.59 -14.92
CA ALA A 76 -10.32 13.17 -16.22
C ALA A 76 -10.78 12.08 -17.21
N ASP A 77 -11.53 12.46 -18.22
CA ASP A 77 -11.79 11.60 -19.37
C ASP A 77 -10.56 11.58 -20.31
N ARG A 78 -10.61 10.74 -21.37
CA ARG A 78 -9.51 10.62 -22.35
C ARG A 78 -9.09 11.94 -23.03
N HIS A 79 -9.93 12.95 -22.99
CA HIS A 79 -9.70 14.28 -23.59
C HIS A 79 -9.37 15.35 -22.53
N GLY A 80 -9.00 14.94 -21.32
CA GLY A 80 -8.61 15.87 -20.25
C GLY A 80 -9.76 16.58 -19.54
N ARG A 81 -11.04 16.29 -19.89
CA ARG A 81 -12.18 16.93 -19.21
C ARG A 81 -12.34 16.37 -17.81
N VAL A 82 -12.32 17.24 -16.80
CA VAL A 82 -12.37 16.86 -15.39
C VAL A 82 -13.72 16.21 -15.03
N LEU A 83 -13.65 15.04 -14.43
CA LEU A 83 -14.79 14.27 -13.91
C LEU A 83 -14.92 14.42 -12.40
N MET A 84 -13.80 14.45 -11.69
CA MET A 84 -13.71 14.64 -10.24
C MET A 84 -12.38 15.34 -9.92
N SER A 85 -12.39 16.16 -8.89
CA SER A 85 -11.19 16.74 -8.30
C SER A 85 -11.28 16.61 -6.77
N ARG A 86 -10.15 16.23 -6.15
CA ARG A 86 -9.96 16.21 -4.71
C ARG A 86 -8.71 17.00 -4.37
N ARG A 87 -8.86 18.06 -3.61
CA ARG A 87 -7.74 18.83 -3.08
C ARG A 87 -7.32 18.30 -1.72
N THR A 88 -6.02 18.31 -1.48
CA THR A 88 -5.45 18.08 -0.15
C THR A 88 -5.55 19.34 0.70
N THR A 89 -5.50 19.18 2.00
CA THR A 89 -5.57 20.27 2.97
C THR A 89 -4.55 20.03 4.08
N PRO A 90 -4.16 21.03 4.89
CA PRO A 90 -3.43 20.77 6.11
C PRO A 90 -4.16 19.72 6.96
N GLY A 91 -3.44 18.64 7.36
CA GLY A 91 -4.03 17.50 8.08
C GLY A 91 -4.64 16.42 7.18
N ASP A 92 -4.59 16.58 5.86
CA ASP A 92 -4.99 15.58 4.85
C ASP A 92 -3.95 15.58 3.72
N ARG A 93 -2.67 15.51 4.08
CA ARG A 93 -1.52 15.54 3.14
C ARG A 93 -1.48 14.27 2.31
N LEU A 94 -0.96 14.41 1.10
CA LEU A 94 -0.55 13.31 0.24
C LEU A 94 0.83 13.61 -0.30
N LEU A 95 1.82 12.78 0.04
CA LEU A 95 3.16 12.83 -0.53
C LEU A 95 3.41 11.60 -1.39
N LEU A 96 4.24 11.75 -2.38
CA LEU A 96 4.51 10.69 -3.34
C LEU A 96 6.02 10.40 -3.43
N PRO A 97 6.60 9.76 -2.42
CA PRO A 97 7.99 9.35 -2.47
C PRO A 97 8.22 8.21 -3.48
N PRO A 98 9.46 8.09 -4.01
CA PRO A 98 9.92 6.84 -4.58
C PRO A 98 9.79 5.72 -3.54
N ARG A 99 9.33 4.56 -3.98
CA ARG A 99 9.16 3.41 -3.07
C ARG A 99 10.48 2.95 -2.45
N ALA A 100 11.58 3.13 -3.17
CA ALA A 100 12.92 2.83 -2.68
C ALA A 100 13.28 3.70 -1.46
N ASP A 101 13.03 5.01 -1.52
CA ASP A 101 13.36 5.94 -0.43
C ASP A 101 12.59 5.60 0.85
N LEU A 102 11.31 5.29 0.71
CA LEU A 102 10.49 4.83 1.84
C LEU A 102 11.03 3.53 2.46
N TYR A 103 11.45 2.61 1.61
CA TYR A 103 11.99 1.32 2.04
C TYR A 103 13.32 1.48 2.75
N GLU A 104 14.25 2.26 2.18
CA GLU A 104 15.55 2.57 2.78
C GLU A 104 15.41 3.29 4.12
N ALA A 105 14.48 4.25 4.23
CA ALA A 105 14.20 4.94 5.48
C ALA A 105 13.73 3.97 6.59
N LEU A 106 12.85 3.03 6.26
CA LEU A 106 12.39 2.03 7.21
C LEU A 106 13.49 1.03 7.60
N ILE A 107 14.34 0.60 6.66
CA ILE A 107 15.51 -0.24 6.97
C ILE A 107 16.47 0.50 7.88
N GLY A 108 16.75 1.77 7.60
CA GLY A 108 17.62 2.62 8.42
C GLY A 108 17.14 2.69 9.87
N GLN A 109 15.84 2.92 10.07
CA GLN A 109 15.25 2.96 11.41
C GLN A 109 15.26 1.59 12.09
N ALA A 110 14.89 0.52 11.38
CA ALA A 110 14.95 -0.84 11.92
C ALA A 110 16.36 -1.20 12.42
N THR A 111 17.37 -0.87 11.62
CA THR A 111 18.78 -1.11 11.96
C THR A 111 19.23 -0.24 13.16
N ALA A 112 18.85 1.03 13.17
CA ALA A 112 19.21 1.96 14.25
C ALA A 112 18.66 1.53 15.63
N PHE A 113 17.48 0.87 15.62
CA PHE A 113 16.86 0.33 16.84
C PHE A 113 17.24 -1.14 17.11
N GLY A 114 18.23 -1.70 16.40
CA GLY A 114 18.80 -3.01 16.70
C GLY A 114 17.94 -4.20 16.24
N VAL A 115 17.05 -4.00 15.25
CA VAL A 115 16.35 -5.12 14.62
C VAL A 115 17.38 -6.02 13.90
N ALA A 116 17.38 -7.32 14.22
CA ALA A 116 18.24 -8.28 13.56
C ALA A 116 17.63 -8.69 12.21
N ILE A 117 18.02 -8.02 11.12
CA ILE A 117 17.53 -8.33 9.76
C ILE A 117 18.37 -9.45 9.16
N GLN A 118 17.73 -10.56 8.80
CA GLN A 118 18.34 -11.73 8.17
C GLN A 118 17.81 -11.91 6.76
N THR A 119 18.68 -11.72 5.77
CA THR A 119 18.41 -12.02 4.36
C THR A 119 18.71 -13.50 4.04
N SER A 120 18.25 -13.99 2.86
CA SER A 120 18.32 -15.42 2.50
C SER A 120 17.71 -16.32 3.58
N SER A 121 16.77 -15.81 4.35
CA SER A 121 16.15 -16.47 5.51
C SER A 121 14.65 -16.67 5.23
N THR A 122 14.27 -17.89 4.86
CA THR A 122 12.93 -18.23 4.41
C THR A 122 12.14 -18.94 5.51
N ALA A 123 11.13 -18.28 6.07
CA ALA A 123 10.16 -18.93 6.92
C ALA A 123 9.18 -19.77 6.08
N VAL A 124 8.88 -20.98 6.55
CA VAL A 124 7.98 -21.94 5.87
C VAL A 124 6.75 -22.32 6.70
N GLY A 125 6.75 -22.03 8.00
CA GLY A 125 5.65 -22.29 8.90
C GLY A 125 5.67 -21.40 10.13
N VAL A 126 4.49 -21.19 10.71
CA VAL A 126 4.32 -20.54 12.02
C VAL A 126 3.25 -21.29 12.81
N THR A 127 3.41 -21.35 14.14
CA THR A 127 2.47 -22.07 15.01
C THR A 127 1.81 -21.14 16.03
N PRO A 128 0.61 -21.44 16.49
CA PRO A 128 -0.10 -20.61 17.48
C PRO A 128 0.60 -20.49 18.84
N ASP A 129 1.52 -21.36 19.15
CA ASP A 129 2.30 -21.31 20.39
C ASP A 129 3.59 -20.48 20.25
N GLY A 130 3.80 -19.82 19.10
CA GLY A 130 4.89 -18.85 18.89
C GLY A 130 6.17 -19.48 18.33
N LEU A 131 6.07 -20.51 17.50
CA LEU A 131 7.21 -21.10 16.80
C LEU A 131 7.22 -20.68 15.33
N MET A 132 8.35 -20.20 14.81
CA MET A 132 8.60 -19.97 13.39
C MET A 132 9.54 -21.05 12.86
N GLN A 133 9.13 -21.73 11.80
CA GLN A 133 9.87 -22.80 11.13
C GLN A 133 10.54 -22.27 9.88
N MET A 134 11.83 -22.54 9.72
CA MET A 134 12.64 -22.07 8.62
C MET A 134 12.89 -23.17 7.58
N ALA A 135 13.17 -22.77 6.35
CA ALA A 135 13.42 -23.69 5.24
C ALA A 135 14.70 -24.56 5.43
N ASP A 136 15.65 -24.11 6.21
CA ASP A 136 16.87 -24.83 6.56
C ASP A 136 16.66 -25.85 7.70
N GLY A 137 15.44 -25.98 8.20
CA GLY A 137 15.08 -26.87 9.29
C GLY A 137 15.27 -26.29 10.69
N THR A 138 15.77 -25.07 10.82
CA THR A 138 15.85 -24.39 12.11
C THR A 138 14.48 -23.91 12.59
N GLU A 139 14.34 -23.75 13.90
CA GLU A 139 13.11 -23.27 14.54
C GLU A 139 13.44 -22.14 15.50
N HIS A 140 12.58 -21.10 15.49
CA HIS A 140 12.72 -19.95 16.37
C HIS A 140 11.47 -19.81 17.23
N LYS A 141 11.64 -19.89 18.55
CA LYS A 141 10.57 -19.67 19.53
C LYS A 141 10.57 -18.22 19.97
N ALA A 142 9.41 -17.59 19.96
CA ALA A 142 9.23 -16.19 20.36
C ALA A 142 7.90 -15.96 21.10
N ASP A 143 7.79 -14.81 21.76
CA ASP A 143 6.54 -14.35 22.36
C ASP A 143 5.51 -13.99 21.31
N LEU A 144 5.97 -13.55 20.13
CA LEU A 144 5.15 -13.20 18.97
C LEU A 144 5.82 -13.69 17.68
N VAL A 145 5.05 -14.34 16.81
CA VAL A 145 5.47 -14.69 15.44
C VAL A 145 4.53 -14.02 14.44
N VAL A 146 5.09 -13.40 13.38
CA VAL A 146 4.32 -12.59 12.44
C VAL A 146 4.61 -12.99 11.01
N ALA A 147 3.55 -13.30 10.26
CA ALA A 147 3.58 -13.45 8.81
C ALA A 147 3.32 -12.10 8.12
N ALA A 148 4.35 -11.53 7.50
CA ALA A 148 4.34 -10.30 6.70
C ALA A 148 4.86 -10.55 5.28
N ASP A 149 4.72 -11.78 4.78
CA ASP A 149 5.31 -12.34 3.55
C ASP A 149 4.55 -12.01 2.27
N GLY A 150 3.65 -11.01 2.33
CA GLY A 150 2.99 -10.40 1.17
C GLY A 150 1.72 -11.13 0.71
N ALA A 151 1.13 -10.62 -0.39
CA ALA A 151 -0.19 -11.06 -0.88
C ALA A 151 -0.26 -12.58 -1.19
N TYR A 152 0.85 -13.16 -1.62
CA TYR A 152 0.97 -14.60 -1.89
C TYR A 152 1.54 -15.39 -0.71
N SER A 153 1.24 -14.94 0.50
CA SER A 153 1.69 -15.54 1.75
C SER A 153 1.42 -17.05 1.81
N ARG A 154 2.45 -17.81 2.13
CA ARG A 154 2.34 -19.24 2.45
C ARG A 154 2.11 -19.46 3.93
N LEU A 155 2.58 -18.55 4.77
CA LEU A 155 2.47 -18.63 6.23
C LEU A 155 1.04 -18.37 6.71
N ARG A 156 0.28 -17.56 5.95
CA ARG A 156 -1.11 -17.21 6.26
C ARG A 156 -1.98 -18.42 6.61
N GLU A 157 -1.88 -19.49 5.85
CA GLU A 157 -2.73 -20.67 6.03
C GLU A 157 -2.47 -21.40 7.36
N SER A 158 -1.30 -21.22 7.97
CA SER A 158 -0.98 -21.75 9.31
C SER A 158 -1.72 -20.99 10.43
N ILE A 159 -2.07 -19.74 10.19
CA ILE A 159 -2.72 -18.84 11.16
C ILE A 159 -4.23 -18.78 10.88
N SER A 160 -4.60 -18.62 9.63
CA SER A 160 -5.96 -18.31 9.20
C SER A 160 -6.26 -18.89 7.83
N ALA A 161 -7.46 -19.48 7.68
CA ALA A 161 -7.96 -19.79 6.35
C ALA A 161 -8.22 -18.49 5.58
N THR A 162 -7.81 -18.43 4.31
CA THR A 162 -8.18 -17.37 3.37
C THR A 162 -9.69 -17.41 3.17
N ALA A 163 -10.39 -16.32 3.52
CA ALA A 163 -11.83 -16.22 3.31
C ALA A 163 -12.17 -15.93 1.85
N TRP A 164 -11.36 -15.12 1.21
CA TRP A 164 -11.51 -14.75 -0.18
C TRP A 164 -10.20 -14.26 -0.76
N MET A 165 -9.89 -14.72 -1.96
CA MET A 165 -8.75 -14.28 -2.73
C MET A 165 -9.18 -14.14 -4.18
N ASP A 166 -9.11 -12.92 -4.71
CA ASP A 166 -9.34 -12.60 -6.11
C ASP A 166 -8.01 -12.24 -6.75
N TYR A 167 -7.58 -13.05 -7.71
CA TYR A 167 -6.36 -12.80 -8.50
C TYR A 167 -6.52 -11.66 -9.50
N GLY A 168 -7.61 -10.93 -9.38
CA GLY A 168 -7.89 -9.73 -10.13
C GLY A 168 -8.24 -10.00 -11.59
N VAL A 169 -9.30 -9.34 -12.00
CA VAL A 169 -9.64 -9.17 -13.41
C VAL A 169 -8.87 -7.99 -14.03
N GLU A 170 -8.08 -7.29 -13.20
CA GLU A 170 -7.32 -6.09 -13.55
C GLU A 170 -5.83 -6.30 -13.31
N ALA A 171 -5.02 -5.78 -14.22
CA ALA A 171 -3.57 -5.73 -14.08
C ALA A 171 -3.08 -4.29 -14.15
N GLY A 172 -1.89 -4.06 -13.63
CA GLY A 172 -1.26 -2.75 -13.66
C GLY A 172 0.19 -2.82 -14.11
N ILE A 173 0.59 -1.82 -14.89
CA ILE A 173 1.98 -1.59 -15.28
C ILE A 173 2.48 -0.35 -14.55
N ARG A 174 3.67 -0.45 -13.97
CA ARG A 174 4.31 0.64 -13.20
C ARG A 174 5.65 0.97 -13.79
N MET A 175 5.92 2.27 -13.95
CA MET A 175 7.21 2.77 -14.41
C MET A 175 7.50 4.16 -13.90
N LEU A 176 8.77 4.52 -13.86
CA LEU A 176 9.22 5.91 -13.75
C LEU A 176 9.55 6.42 -15.14
N ILE A 177 9.23 7.67 -15.40
CA ILE A 177 9.62 8.40 -16.61
C ILE A 177 10.37 9.66 -16.19
N ASP A 178 11.25 10.15 -17.04
CA ASP A 178 11.94 11.42 -16.80
C ASP A 178 10.93 12.56 -16.88
N ARG A 179 11.01 13.45 -15.90
CA ARG A 179 10.20 14.66 -15.84
C ARG A 179 10.63 15.65 -16.92
N LYS A 180 9.69 16.42 -17.46
CA LYS A 180 9.95 17.50 -18.40
C LYS A 180 9.33 18.81 -17.92
N ASP A 181 9.88 19.92 -18.43
CA ASP A 181 9.32 21.25 -18.20
C ASP A 181 7.87 21.30 -18.70
N GLY A 182 6.99 21.84 -17.88
CA GLY A 182 5.56 21.91 -18.16
C GLY A 182 4.73 20.73 -17.63
N ASP A 183 5.37 19.67 -17.14
CA ASP A 183 4.64 18.60 -16.44
C ASP A 183 4.03 19.14 -15.13
N PRO A 184 2.80 18.72 -14.76
CA PRO A 184 2.17 19.14 -13.50
C PRO A 184 3.06 18.80 -12.29
N GLU A 185 3.23 19.75 -11.36
CA GLU A 185 4.17 19.59 -10.24
C GLU A 185 3.54 18.97 -9.01
N ASP A 186 2.26 19.23 -8.77
CA ASP A 186 1.54 18.91 -7.54
C ASP A 186 0.17 18.27 -7.80
N THR A 187 -0.11 17.93 -9.05
CA THR A 187 -1.41 17.38 -9.46
C THR A 187 -1.25 15.97 -10.02
N ILE A 188 -1.87 15.01 -9.35
CA ILE A 188 -2.08 13.66 -9.90
C ILE A 188 -3.23 13.73 -10.90
N ILE A 189 -3.02 13.17 -12.09
CA ILE A 189 -4.07 13.09 -13.11
C ILE A 189 -4.33 11.62 -13.46
N GLU A 190 -5.55 11.20 -13.22
CA GLU A 190 -6.03 9.87 -13.57
C GLU A 190 -6.97 9.96 -14.78
N TYR A 191 -6.51 9.52 -15.93
CA TYR A 191 -7.29 9.49 -17.17
C TYR A 191 -8.07 8.18 -17.27
N TRP A 192 -9.35 8.27 -17.61
CA TRP A 192 -10.26 7.14 -17.76
C TRP A 192 -10.81 7.03 -19.19
N TYR A 193 -10.73 5.84 -19.76
CA TYR A 193 -11.35 5.51 -21.03
C TYR A 193 -11.76 4.03 -21.06
N GLY A 194 -13.08 3.77 -21.09
CA GLY A 194 -13.59 2.42 -20.93
C GLY A 194 -13.00 1.77 -19.68
N PRO A 195 -12.49 0.54 -19.81
CA PRO A 195 -11.87 -0.17 -18.68
C PRO A 195 -10.38 0.18 -18.46
N ARG A 196 -9.81 1.07 -19.28
CA ARG A 196 -8.40 1.46 -19.20
C ARG A 196 -8.22 2.73 -18.38
N ARG A 197 -7.11 2.79 -17.63
CA ARG A 197 -6.70 3.95 -16.85
C ARG A 197 -5.23 4.24 -17.06
N LEU A 198 -4.90 5.51 -17.16
CA LEU A 198 -3.54 6.03 -17.14
C LEU A 198 -3.43 7.04 -16.01
N LEU A 199 -2.56 6.79 -15.04
CA LEU A 199 -2.28 7.73 -13.96
C LEU A 199 -0.91 8.36 -14.17
N TYR A 200 -0.90 9.67 -14.21
CA TYR A 200 0.27 10.51 -14.08
C TYR A 200 0.42 10.94 -12.62
N ASN A 201 1.59 10.75 -12.06
CA ASN A 201 1.87 11.06 -10.66
C ASN A 201 3.21 11.79 -10.55
N PRO A 202 3.24 13.06 -10.13
CA PRO A 202 4.48 13.75 -9.80
C PRO A 202 5.20 13.02 -8.66
N CYS A 203 6.47 12.65 -8.83
CA CYS A 203 7.17 11.82 -7.85
C CYS A 203 8.37 12.53 -7.23
N THR A 204 9.33 12.95 -8.05
CA THR A 204 10.50 13.73 -7.62
C THR A 204 10.74 14.92 -8.55
N ASP A 205 11.79 15.68 -8.30
CA ASP A 205 12.18 16.78 -9.21
C ASP A 205 12.61 16.29 -10.60
N GLY A 206 13.12 15.08 -10.70
CA GLY A 206 13.60 14.49 -11.96
C GLY A 206 12.72 13.41 -12.56
N GLN A 207 11.73 12.88 -11.83
CA GLN A 207 10.97 11.71 -12.27
C GLN A 207 9.50 11.80 -11.91
N ASP A 208 8.66 11.32 -12.82
CA ASP A 208 7.24 11.10 -12.63
C ASP A 208 6.93 9.60 -12.62
N TYR A 209 5.92 9.22 -11.86
CA TYR A 209 5.44 7.85 -11.77
C TYR A 209 4.21 7.65 -12.63
N ILE A 210 4.27 6.71 -13.55
CA ILE A 210 3.14 6.29 -14.39
C ILE A 210 2.58 4.95 -13.90
N PHE A 211 1.27 4.89 -13.75
CA PHE A 211 0.53 3.66 -13.52
C PHE A 211 -0.51 3.48 -14.62
N LEU A 212 -0.38 2.37 -15.35
CA LEU A 212 -1.36 1.94 -16.34
C LEU A 212 -2.18 0.80 -15.75
N SER A 213 -3.47 0.77 -16.02
CA SER A 213 -4.34 -0.30 -15.56
C SER A 213 -5.36 -0.65 -16.65
N ALA A 214 -5.54 -1.96 -16.85
CA ALA A 214 -6.48 -2.53 -17.80
C ALA A 214 -6.96 -3.92 -17.33
N PRO A 215 -8.09 -4.44 -17.88
CA PRO A 215 -8.48 -5.83 -17.65
C PRO A 215 -7.39 -6.81 -18.10
N VAL A 216 -7.20 -7.89 -17.35
CA VAL A 216 -6.26 -8.98 -17.73
C VAL A 216 -6.60 -9.56 -19.09
N SER A 217 -7.87 -9.52 -19.51
CA SER A 217 -8.33 -9.96 -20.84
C SER A 217 -7.96 -9.01 -21.99
N ASP A 218 -7.47 -7.79 -21.68
CA ASP A 218 -6.95 -6.86 -22.68
C ASP A 218 -5.46 -7.16 -22.90
N GLU A 219 -5.19 -8.15 -23.75
CA GLU A 219 -3.82 -8.64 -23.99
C GLU A 219 -2.89 -7.55 -24.50
N ARG A 220 -3.35 -6.68 -25.41
CA ARG A 220 -2.53 -5.57 -25.92
C ARG A 220 -2.17 -4.57 -24.84
N ALA A 221 -3.11 -4.24 -23.95
CA ALA A 221 -2.86 -3.32 -22.84
C ALA A 221 -1.90 -3.89 -21.77
N SER A 222 -1.74 -5.23 -21.76
CA SER A 222 -0.86 -5.95 -20.82
C SER A 222 0.48 -6.37 -21.46
N THR A 223 0.71 -6.03 -22.74
CA THR A 223 1.93 -6.40 -23.46
C THR A 223 3.15 -5.68 -22.91
N MET A 224 4.28 -6.38 -22.86
CA MET A 224 5.59 -5.85 -22.49
C MET A 224 6.60 -6.10 -23.61
N PRO A 225 7.33 -5.09 -24.12
CA PRO A 225 7.22 -3.66 -23.77
C PRO A 225 5.82 -3.10 -24.05
N VAL A 226 5.48 -1.99 -23.38
CA VAL A 226 4.15 -1.37 -23.45
C VAL A 226 3.78 -0.99 -24.89
N ASP A 227 2.58 -1.38 -25.34
CA ASP A 227 2.03 -0.98 -26.63
C ASP A 227 1.68 0.52 -26.63
N ARG A 228 2.67 1.35 -27.03
CA ARG A 228 2.55 2.82 -27.04
C ARG A 228 1.44 3.32 -27.97
N GLU A 229 1.22 2.65 -29.11
CA GLU A 229 0.16 3.01 -30.05
C GLU A 229 -1.22 2.87 -29.42
N LEU A 230 -1.45 1.74 -28.73
CA LEU A 230 -2.69 1.49 -28.01
C LEU A 230 -2.96 2.58 -26.97
N TRP A 231 -1.95 2.88 -26.13
CA TRP A 231 -2.12 3.82 -25.03
C TRP A 231 -2.23 5.27 -25.49
N SER A 232 -1.51 5.69 -26.53
CA SER A 232 -1.66 7.03 -27.15
C SER A 232 -3.03 7.20 -27.79
N THR A 233 -3.52 6.16 -28.48
CA THR A 233 -4.86 6.17 -29.09
C THR A 233 -5.96 6.20 -28.00
N ALA A 234 -5.78 5.45 -26.92
CA ALA A 234 -6.72 5.44 -25.82
C ALA A 234 -6.78 6.79 -25.09
N PHE A 235 -5.64 7.44 -24.91
CA PHE A 235 -5.48 8.68 -24.13
C PHE A 235 -4.75 9.76 -24.93
N PRO A 236 -5.39 10.39 -25.93
CA PRO A 236 -4.72 11.38 -26.79
C PRO A 236 -4.21 12.59 -26.02
N GLU A 237 -4.88 13.01 -24.95
CA GLU A 237 -4.42 14.09 -24.08
C GLU A 237 -3.10 13.76 -23.36
N ALA A 238 -2.89 12.48 -23.03
CA ALA A 238 -1.69 11.98 -22.37
C ALA A 238 -0.66 11.37 -23.34
N ALA A 239 -0.81 11.53 -24.67
CA ALA A 239 0.09 10.94 -25.66
C ALA A 239 1.56 11.36 -25.46
N HIS A 240 1.79 12.60 -25.05
CA HIS A 240 3.12 13.13 -24.72
C HIS A 240 3.80 12.40 -23.53
N LEU A 241 3.02 11.81 -22.62
CA LEU A 241 3.54 10.95 -21.55
C LEU A 241 3.90 9.57 -22.09
N VAL A 242 3.06 9.03 -22.99
CA VAL A 242 3.24 7.69 -23.57
C VAL A 242 4.55 7.60 -24.37
N GLU A 243 4.94 8.68 -25.06
CA GLU A 243 6.21 8.76 -25.78
C GLU A 243 7.44 8.54 -24.89
N ARG A 244 7.31 8.84 -23.59
CA ARG A 244 8.38 8.73 -22.58
C ARG A 244 8.37 7.43 -21.79
N PHE A 245 7.47 6.48 -22.08
CA PHE A 245 7.38 5.23 -21.32
C PHE A 245 8.71 4.48 -21.36
N ALA A 246 9.18 4.08 -20.16
CA ALA A 246 10.39 3.30 -20.03
C ALA A 246 10.18 1.86 -20.49
N GLU A 247 11.22 1.25 -21.07
CA GLU A 247 11.22 -0.19 -21.40
C GLU A 247 11.24 -1.02 -20.10
N ALA A 248 11.97 -0.55 -19.10
CA ALA A 248 12.02 -1.16 -17.78
C ALA A 248 10.73 -0.85 -16.99
N SER A 249 9.74 -1.69 -17.17
CA SER A 249 8.45 -1.60 -16.49
C SER A 249 8.04 -2.98 -15.98
N ARG A 250 7.10 -2.99 -15.03
CA ARG A 250 6.63 -4.22 -14.41
C ARG A 250 5.12 -4.34 -14.54
N TRP A 251 4.68 -5.47 -15.05
CA TRP A 251 3.29 -5.88 -15.09
C TRP A 251 2.97 -6.76 -13.87
N ASP A 252 1.90 -6.45 -13.16
CA ASP A 252 1.40 -7.23 -12.03
C ASP A 252 -0.12 -7.37 -12.11
N ARG A 253 -0.64 -8.54 -11.78
CA ARG A 253 -2.06 -8.70 -11.45
C ARG A 253 -2.36 -8.02 -10.12
N LEU A 254 -3.48 -7.33 -10.05
CA LEU A 254 -3.92 -6.67 -8.82
C LEU A 254 -4.68 -7.70 -7.96
N VAL A 255 -4.06 -8.07 -6.83
CA VAL A 255 -4.56 -9.12 -5.96
C VAL A 255 -5.36 -8.51 -4.81
N ASN A 256 -6.45 -9.17 -4.47
CA ASN A 256 -7.28 -8.87 -3.30
C ASN A 256 -7.29 -10.09 -2.37
N VAL A 257 -6.99 -9.88 -1.10
CA VAL A 257 -6.92 -10.94 -0.09
C VAL A 257 -7.73 -10.56 1.13
N ARG A 258 -8.57 -11.47 1.60
CA ARG A 258 -9.31 -11.33 2.85
C ARG A 258 -9.17 -12.59 3.69
N CYS A 259 -8.66 -12.44 4.91
CA CYS A 259 -8.52 -13.53 5.87
C CYS A 259 -9.72 -13.60 6.81
N ARG A 260 -10.09 -14.81 7.22
CA ARG A 260 -11.13 -15.04 8.25
C ARG A 260 -10.67 -14.51 9.60
N ARG A 261 -9.39 -14.70 9.93
CA ARG A 261 -8.74 -14.21 11.14
C ARG A 261 -7.40 -13.60 10.79
N TRP A 262 -6.91 -12.71 11.63
CA TRP A 262 -5.56 -12.16 11.51
C TRP A 262 -4.62 -12.70 12.58
N SER A 263 -5.16 -13.46 13.53
CA SER A 263 -4.38 -13.99 14.62
C SER A 263 -4.85 -15.36 15.09
N LYS A 264 -3.92 -16.11 15.70
CA LYS A 264 -4.19 -17.37 16.39
C LYS A 264 -3.10 -17.61 17.43
N GLY A 265 -3.49 -17.60 18.73
CA GLY A 265 -2.52 -17.70 19.82
C GLY A 265 -1.49 -16.58 19.76
N ARG A 266 -0.18 -16.92 19.67
CA ARG A 266 0.95 -15.98 19.55
C ARG A 266 1.33 -15.65 18.11
N ALA A 267 0.56 -16.08 17.13
CA ALA A 267 0.83 -15.88 15.71
C ALA A 267 -0.12 -14.84 15.10
N ALA A 268 0.42 -13.91 14.31
CA ALA A 268 -0.33 -12.89 13.58
C ALA A 268 0.03 -12.85 12.08
N VAL A 269 -0.93 -12.41 11.24
CA VAL A 269 -0.71 -12.10 9.83
C VAL A 269 -1.03 -10.63 9.59
N ILE A 270 -0.12 -9.89 8.92
CA ILE A 270 -0.22 -8.45 8.72
C ILE A 270 0.01 -8.02 7.27
N GLY A 271 -0.33 -6.77 6.97
CA GLY A 271 -0.10 -6.17 5.66
C GLY A 271 -0.80 -6.92 4.53
N ASP A 272 -0.18 -6.99 3.36
CA ASP A 272 -0.75 -7.65 2.19
C ASP A 272 -0.98 -9.16 2.41
N ALA A 273 -0.26 -9.79 3.33
CA ALA A 273 -0.51 -11.18 3.71
C ALA A 273 -1.91 -11.35 4.35
N ALA A 274 -2.41 -10.36 5.07
CA ALA A 274 -3.72 -10.37 5.73
C ALA A 274 -4.83 -9.76 4.86
N HIS A 275 -4.54 -8.66 4.16
CA HIS A 275 -5.56 -7.80 3.56
C HIS A 275 -5.06 -7.05 2.31
N ALA A 276 -4.34 -7.72 1.41
CA ALA A 276 -3.98 -7.12 0.12
C ALA A 276 -5.22 -6.56 -0.57
N MET A 277 -5.04 -5.44 -1.25
CA MET A 277 -6.11 -4.75 -1.98
C MET A 277 -5.58 -4.10 -3.25
N PRO A 278 -6.42 -3.91 -4.29
CA PRO A 278 -6.03 -3.14 -5.46
C PRO A 278 -5.57 -1.73 -5.08
N PRO A 279 -4.62 -1.12 -5.79
CA PRO A 279 -4.04 0.18 -5.43
C PRO A 279 -4.95 1.38 -5.75
N ASN A 280 -6.24 1.15 -5.95
CA ASN A 280 -7.19 2.10 -6.51
C ASN A 280 -7.37 3.40 -5.70
N LEU A 281 -7.18 3.34 -4.39
CA LEU A 281 -7.24 4.51 -3.50
C LEU A 281 -5.85 4.96 -3.01
N GLY A 282 -4.79 4.23 -3.39
CA GLY A 282 -3.45 4.46 -2.87
C GLY A 282 -3.34 4.29 -1.35
N GLN A 283 -4.19 3.46 -0.71
CA GLN A 283 -4.27 3.34 0.74
C GLN A 283 -3.79 2.00 1.31
N ALA A 284 -3.33 1.06 0.47
CA ALA A 284 -2.91 -0.27 0.94
C ALA A 284 -1.75 -0.20 1.95
N ALA A 285 -0.67 0.50 1.61
CA ALA A 285 0.48 0.68 2.50
C ALA A 285 0.10 1.45 3.77
N ASN A 286 -0.70 2.51 3.62
CA ASN A 286 -1.17 3.32 4.76
C ASN A 286 -2.00 2.48 5.74
N THR A 287 -2.89 1.64 5.24
CA THR A 287 -3.69 0.72 6.07
C THR A 287 -2.80 -0.30 6.78
N ALA A 288 -1.80 -0.84 6.08
CA ALA A 288 -0.83 -1.75 6.67
C ALA A 288 -0.01 -1.08 7.79
N PHE A 289 0.37 0.18 7.61
CA PHE A 289 1.06 0.98 8.63
C PHE A 289 0.19 1.24 9.84
N ILE A 290 -1.05 1.68 9.65
CA ILE A 290 -2.02 1.88 10.76
C ILE A 290 -2.18 0.59 11.57
N ASN A 291 -2.34 -0.55 10.89
CA ASN A 291 -2.53 -1.83 11.56
C ASN A 291 -1.28 -2.29 12.31
N ALA A 292 -0.08 -2.10 11.75
CA ALA A 292 1.19 -2.43 12.40
C ALA A 292 1.42 -1.54 13.64
N MET A 293 1.11 -0.25 13.55
CA MET A 293 1.19 0.67 14.68
C MET A 293 0.22 0.30 15.79
N ALA A 294 -1.05 0.01 15.45
CA ALA A 294 -2.06 -0.40 16.42
C ALA A 294 -1.65 -1.69 17.14
N LEU A 295 -1.08 -2.66 16.39
CA LEU A 295 -0.56 -3.89 16.97
C LEU A 295 0.52 -3.62 18.03
N ALA A 296 1.50 -2.79 17.67
CA ALA A 296 2.61 -2.47 18.58
C ALA A 296 2.13 -1.74 19.85
N VAL A 297 1.22 -0.75 19.71
CA VAL A 297 0.65 -0.02 20.86
C VAL A 297 -0.18 -0.94 21.76
N ILE A 298 -1.00 -1.81 21.19
CA ILE A 298 -1.81 -2.76 21.97
C ILE A 298 -0.93 -3.78 22.70
N LEU A 299 0.19 -4.22 22.11
CA LEU A 299 1.17 -5.11 22.76
C LEU A 299 1.96 -4.43 23.88
N GLU A 300 2.05 -3.10 23.89
CA GLU A 300 2.60 -2.32 25.00
C GLU A 300 1.61 -2.27 26.17
N ASP A 301 0.33 -2.02 25.89
CA ASP A 301 -0.73 -1.94 26.90
C ASP A 301 -1.10 -3.28 27.51
N GLU A 302 -1.10 -4.34 26.69
CA GLU A 302 -1.57 -5.68 27.06
C GLU A 302 -0.39 -6.66 27.21
N HIS A 303 -0.24 -7.22 28.39
CA HIS A 303 0.90 -8.12 28.67
C HIS A 303 0.74 -9.52 28.06
N ASP A 304 -0.49 -10.00 27.90
CA ASP A 304 -0.78 -11.30 27.27
C ASP A 304 -0.90 -11.17 25.77
N VAL A 305 0.08 -11.71 25.04
CA VAL A 305 0.15 -11.58 23.57
C VAL A 305 -1.09 -12.13 22.86
N PRO A 306 -1.61 -13.32 23.17
CA PRO A 306 -2.86 -13.81 22.59
C PRO A 306 -4.05 -12.86 22.74
N THR A 307 -4.23 -12.30 23.95
CA THR A 307 -5.30 -11.32 24.23
C THR A 307 -5.10 -10.04 23.45
N ALA A 308 -3.84 -9.52 23.38
CA ALA A 308 -3.48 -8.36 22.59
C ALA A 308 -3.83 -8.54 21.09
N LEU A 309 -3.51 -9.71 20.53
CA LEU A 309 -3.78 -10.00 19.13
C LEU A 309 -5.28 -10.06 18.81
N VAL A 310 -6.10 -10.62 19.69
CA VAL A 310 -7.57 -10.64 19.54
C VAL A 310 -8.15 -9.22 19.60
N ARG A 311 -7.66 -8.40 20.55
CA ARG A 311 -8.05 -6.98 20.68
C ARG A 311 -7.67 -6.18 19.43
N TRP A 312 -6.43 -6.32 18.96
CA TRP A 312 -5.93 -5.68 17.76
C TRP A 312 -6.78 -5.98 16.52
N GLU A 313 -7.04 -7.26 16.28
CA GLU A 313 -7.87 -7.69 15.15
C GLU A 313 -9.26 -7.06 15.21
N ARG A 314 -9.91 -7.08 16.36
CA ARG A 314 -11.23 -6.49 16.56
C ARG A 314 -11.26 -4.99 16.29
N GLU A 315 -10.25 -4.25 16.76
CA GLU A 315 -10.20 -2.79 16.64
C GLU A 315 -9.84 -2.33 15.21
N CYS A 316 -8.94 -3.05 14.51
CA CYS A 316 -8.44 -2.66 13.20
C CYS A 316 -9.29 -3.15 12.03
N ARG A 317 -10.02 -4.25 12.19
CA ARG A 317 -10.71 -4.92 11.09
C ARG A 317 -11.77 -4.06 10.39
N ALA A 318 -12.51 -3.27 11.13
CA ALA A 318 -13.58 -2.44 10.58
C ALA A 318 -13.05 -1.40 9.57
N LEU A 319 -11.97 -0.70 9.91
CA LEU A 319 -11.32 0.27 9.02
C LEU A 319 -10.73 -0.43 7.80
N THR A 320 -9.99 -1.52 8.01
CA THR A 320 -9.34 -2.28 6.93
C THR A 320 -10.35 -2.82 5.93
N ASN A 321 -11.45 -3.41 6.41
CA ASN A 321 -12.52 -3.91 5.55
C ASN A 321 -13.18 -2.77 4.78
N HIS A 322 -13.35 -1.59 5.38
CA HIS A 322 -13.88 -0.41 4.72
C HIS A 322 -12.98 0.04 3.57
N VAL A 323 -11.68 0.21 3.80
CA VAL A 323 -10.72 0.65 2.77
C VAL A 323 -10.63 -0.39 1.65
N GLN A 324 -10.55 -1.68 2.01
CA GLN A 324 -10.49 -2.77 1.06
C GLN A 324 -11.74 -2.83 0.16
N TRP A 325 -12.93 -2.68 0.76
CA TRP A 325 -14.19 -2.66 0.03
C TRP A 325 -14.28 -1.47 -0.93
N TRP A 326 -13.96 -0.27 -0.47
CA TRP A 326 -13.99 0.93 -1.30
C TRP A 326 -12.93 0.89 -2.42
N SER A 327 -11.74 0.35 -2.14
CA SER A 327 -10.71 0.14 -3.16
C SER A 327 -11.18 -0.85 -4.24
N TYR A 328 -11.83 -1.93 -3.83
CA TYR A 328 -12.42 -2.90 -4.75
C TYR A 328 -13.57 -2.28 -5.56
N LEU A 329 -14.51 -1.61 -4.89
CA LEU A 329 -15.65 -0.97 -5.54
C LEU A 329 -15.22 0.09 -6.56
N TYR A 330 -14.22 0.90 -6.21
CA TYR A 330 -13.65 1.89 -7.12
C TYR A 330 -13.13 1.24 -8.41
N GLY A 331 -12.31 0.19 -8.29
CA GLY A 331 -11.79 -0.53 -9.45
C GLY A 331 -12.89 -1.25 -10.24
N PHE A 332 -13.77 -1.95 -9.57
CA PHE A 332 -14.82 -2.74 -10.21
C PHE A 332 -15.95 -1.88 -10.79
N GLY A 333 -16.54 -1.02 -9.98
CA GLY A 333 -17.75 -0.28 -10.34
C GLY A 333 -17.49 0.96 -11.18
N LEU A 334 -16.32 1.59 -11.02
CA LEU A 334 -16.04 2.87 -11.66
C LEU A 334 -15.07 2.76 -12.85
N ALA A 335 -14.09 1.87 -12.79
CA ALA A 335 -13.06 1.75 -13.83
C ALA A 335 -13.36 0.70 -14.89
N LYS A 336 -14.26 -0.25 -14.63
CA LYS A 336 -14.59 -1.35 -15.57
C LYS A 336 -15.81 -1.10 -16.44
N VAL A 337 -16.20 0.15 -16.58
CA VAL A 337 -17.34 0.53 -17.41
C VAL A 337 -16.91 0.46 -18.89
N PRO A 338 -17.68 -0.22 -19.77
CA PRO A 338 -17.40 -0.23 -21.20
C PRO A 338 -17.43 1.18 -21.80
N GLU A 339 -16.62 1.43 -22.83
CA GLU A 339 -16.49 2.71 -23.53
C GLU A 339 -17.84 3.37 -23.87
N ARG A 340 -18.81 2.56 -24.34
CA ARG A 340 -20.16 3.04 -24.68
C ARG A 340 -20.91 3.70 -23.51
N LEU A 341 -20.49 3.43 -22.28
CA LEU A 341 -21.10 3.97 -21.07
C LEU A 341 -20.28 5.09 -20.41
N ASP A 342 -19.18 5.54 -21.03
CA ASP A 342 -18.29 6.58 -20.47
C ASP A 342 -19.02 7.88 -20.14
N ARG A 343 -19.98 8.29 -20.97
CA ARG A 343 -20.79 9.50 -20.70
C ARG A 343 -21.67 9.33 -19.46
N VAL A 344 -22.25 8.14 -19.27
CA VAL A 344 -23.08 7.82 -18.10
C VAL A 344 -22.21 7.78 -16.86
N ARG A 345 -21.06 7.11 -16.93
CA ARG A 345 -20.07 7.07 -15.85
C ARG A 345 -19.63 8.48 -15.44
N ALA A 346 -19.27 9.32 -16.40
CA ALA A 346 -18.86 10.70 -16.16
C ALA A 346 -19.94 11.50 -15.45
N HIS A 347 -21.21 11.37 -15.86
CA HIS A 347 -22.33 12.02 -15.22
C HIS A 347 -22.53 11.53 -13.78
N LEU A 348 -22.56 10.21 -13.57
CA LEU A 348 -22.70 9.61 -12.25
C LEU A 348 -21.57 10.04 -11.31
N LEU A 349 -20.31 9.99 -11.77
CA LEU A 349 -19.17 10.38 -10.95
C LEU A 349 -19.27 11.84 -10.51
N ARG A 350 -19.60 12.76 -11.43
CA ARG A 350 -19.82 14.17 -11.08
C ARG A 350 -20.92 14.33 -10.05
N SER A 351 -22.01 13.58 -10.18
CA SER A 351 -23.15 13.70 -9.26
C SER A 351 -22.86 13.16 -7.85
N VAL A 352 -22.10 12.05 -7.75
CA VAL A 352 -21.82 11.41 -6.45
C VAL A 352 -20.56 11.93 -5.77
N SER A 353 -19.60 12.49 -6.52
CA SER A 353 -18.29 12.90 -6.01
C SER A 353 -18.35 13.92 -4.88
N HIS A 354 -19.40 14.73 -4.82
CA HIS A 354 -19.60 15.75 -3.78
C HIS A 354 -20.36 15.25 -2.55
N THR A 355 -20.90 14.02 -2.58
CA THR A 355 -21.67 13.49 -1.46
C THR A 355 -20.76 13.09 -0.30
N HIS A 356 -21.21 13.35 0.94
CA HIS A 356 -20.48 12.95 2.16
C HIS A 356 -20.20 11.45 2.21
N LEU A 357 -21.12 10.62 1.75
CA LEU A 357 -20.93 9.17 1.71
C LEU A 357 -19.76 8.78 0.81
N PHE A 358 -19.70 9.34 -0.39
CA PHE A 358 -18.62 9.05 -1.35
C PHE A 358 -17.29 9.57 -0.84
N GLN A 359 -17.23 10.81 -0.35
CA GLN A 359 -16.03 11.42 0.20
C GLN A 359 -15.51 10.66 1.43
N ASN A 360 -16.37 10.29 2.36
CA ASN A 360 -16.00 9.48 3.51
C ASN A 360 -15.54 8.08 3.08
N GLY A 361 -16.19 7.48 2.08
CA GLY A 361 -15.77 6.21 1.51
C GLY A 361 -14.34 6.23 1.01
N LEU A 362 -14.00 7.25 0.24
CA LEU A 362 -12.65 7.39 -0.34
C LEU A 362 -11.59 7.80 0.69
N ASN A 363 -11.94 8.57 1.71
CA ASN A 363 -10.95 9.30 2.52
C ASN A 363 -10.76 8.73 3.93
N LYS A 364 -11.63 7.85 4.41
CA LYS A 364 -11.62 7.38 5.81
C LYS A 364 -10.26 6.81 6.23
N GLY A 365 -9.66 5.94 5.42
CA GLY A 365 -8.35 5.37 5.73
C GLY A 365 -7.23 6.42 5.67
N ALA A 366 -7.27 7.31 4.67
CA ALA A 366 -6.29 8.38 4.49
C ALA A 366 -6.22 9.35 5.69
N ARG A 367 -7.37 9.63 6.31
CA ARG A 367 -7.54 10.61 7.41
C ARG A 367 -7.52 9.98 8.80
N THR A 368 -7.47 8.67 8.92
CA THR A 368 -7.42 7.99 10.22
C THR A 368 -6.14 8.36 10.96
N VAL A 369 -6.27 8.79 12.21
CA VAL A 369 -5.12 9.01 13.10
C VAL A 369 -4.61 7.66 13.59
N PRO A 370 -3.35 7.28 13.30
CA PRO A 370 -2.80 6.02 13.76
C PRO A 370 -2.67 5.97 15.30
N ALA A 371 -2.77 4.78 15.87
CA ALA A 371 -2.49 4.59 17.28
C ALA A 371 -1.06 5.07 17.62
N GLY A 372 -0.90 5.74 18.76
CA GLY A 372 0.37 6.30 19.18
C GLY A 372 0.82 7.58 18.47
N ALA A 373 0.12 8.03 17.42
CA ALA A 373 0.38 9.30 16.78
C ALA A 373 -0.37 10.44 17.51
N ARG A 374 0.25 11.64 17.55
CA ARG A 374 -0.42 12.83 18.12
C ARG A 374 -1.53 13.29 17.17
N PRO A 375 -2.71 13.70 17.68
CA PRO A 375 -3.72 14.37 16.84
C PRO A 375 -3.13 15.65 16.24
N TYR A 376 -3.50 15.96 15.00
CA TYR A 376 -3.14 17.24 14.41
C TYR A 376 -3.87 18.36 15.17
N PRO A 377 -3.20 19.48 15.49
CA PRO A 377 -3.93 20.63 15.98
C PRO A 377 -4.91 21.06 14.88
N VAL A 378 -6.20 20.96 15.18
CA VAL A 378 -7.23 21.53 14.31
C VAL A 378 -6.96 23.03 14.26
N PRO A 379 -6.77 23.67 13.10
CA PRO A 379 -6.70 25.11 13.03
C PRO A 379 -7.99 25.67 13.63
N THR A 380 -7.85 26.44 14.71
CA THR A 380 -8.94 27.19 15.34
C THR A 380 -9.47 28.26 14.41
#